data_6289c3e8b400ff35d118541eb96242de
#
_entry.id   6289c3e8b400ff35d118541eb96242de
#
_cell.length_a   1.000
_cell.length_b   1.000
_cell.length_c   1.000
_cell.angle_alpha   90.00
_cell.angle_beta   90.00
_cell.angle_gamma   90.00
#
_symmetry.space_group_name_H-M   'P 1'
#
loop_
_entity.id
_entity.type
_entity.pdbx_description
1 polymer ?
#
loop_
_entity_poly.entity_id
_entity_poly.type
_entity_poly.pdbx_seq_one_letter_code
_entity_poly.pdbx_strand_id
1 'polypeptide(L)'
;TLPPSAGFSSYTENLGKSQNKGFELQASVRAINNSDQDLHLNVFASLMHNTNKIKEINEALSSMNDSKDSDKGLNYDQDTKEKTTKPSVRYAEGQSMSAIWAVRSLGIDPGTGNELFLTKDGDLTYTWDSDDQVVCGDELPKYTGTFGFNLDWKGFSVNTSFYYRLGGQMYNQTLVDKVENC
;
A
#
# COMPACT_ATOMS: atom_id res chain seq x y z
N THR A 1 -6.30 -6.20 25.44
CA THR A 1 -6.62 -7.39 26.25
C THR A 1 -7.75 -7.07 27.19
N LEU A 2 -8.79 -7.91 27.21
CA LEU A 2 -9.92 -7.76 28.13
C LEU A 2 -9.52 -8.17 29.56
N PRO A 3 -10.11 -7.55 30.58
CA PRO A 3 -9.83 -7.94 31.94
C PRO A 3 -10.31 -9.38 32.21
N PRO A 4 -9.61 -10.16 33.05
CA PRO A 4 -9.96 -11.56 33.34
C PRO A 4 -11.38 -11.75 33.86
N SER A 5 -11.97 -10.71 34.45
CA SER A 5 -13.37 -10.70 34.93
C SER A 5 -14.42 -10.83 33.79
N ALA A 6 -14.06 -10.61 32.54
CA ALA A 6 -14.96 -10.73 31.40
C ALA A 6 -15.22 -12.19 30.99
N GLY A 7 -14.44 -13.16 31.50
CA GLY A 7 -14.59 -14.58 31.19
C GLY A 7 -14.08 -15.04 29.84
N PHE A 8 -13.56 -14.13 29.01
CA PHE A 8 -12.91 -14.43 27.71
C PHE A 8 -11.76 -13.46 27.47
N SER A 9 -10.72 -13.95 26.79
CA SER A 9 -9.46 -13.22 26.57
C SER A 9 -9.52 -12.28 25.35
N SER A 10 -10.45 -12.49 24.45
CA SER A 10 -10.64 -11.70 23.23
C SER A 10 -12.08 -11.76 22.75
N TYR A 11 -12.51 -10.76 22.03
CA TYR A 11 -13.76 -10.77 21.27
C TYR A 11 -13.51 -10.17 19.89
N THR A 12 -14.37 -10.51 18.94
CA THR A 12 -14.32 -10.01 17.58
C THR A 12 -15.46 -9.04 17.36
N GLU A 13 -15.15 -7.86 16.86
CA GLU A 13 -16.11 -6.81 16.56
C GLU A 13 -15.90 -6.30 15.12
N ASN A 14 -16.98 -5.85 14.48
CA ASN A 14 -16.89 -5.21 13.17
C ASN A 14 -16.39 -3.78 13.34
N LEU A 15 -15.20 -3.50 12.82
CA LEU A 15 -14.53 -2.20 12.94
C LEU A 15 -15.01 -1.16 11.94
N GLY A 16 -15.82 -1.54 10.95
CA GLY A 16 -16.33 -0.62 9.95
C GLY A 16 -16.85 -1.31 8.71
N LYS A 17 -17.15 -0.52 7.68
CA LYS A 17 -17.56 -1.00 6.36
C LYS A 17 -16.55 -0.57 5.31
N SER A 18 -16.15 -1.49 4.44
CA SER A 18 -15.32 -1.19 3.27
C SER A 18 -16.06 -1.51 1.98
N GLN A 19 -15.71 -0.82 0.92
CA GLN A 19 -16.25 -1.02 -0.41
C GLN A 19 -15.11 -1.27 -1.39
N ASN A 20 -15.22 -2.37 -2.14
CA ASN A 20 -14.37 -2.65 -3.30
C ASN A 20 -15.17 -2.39 -4.57
N LYS A 21 -14.58 -1.65 -5.51
CA LYS A 21 -15.11 -1.42 -6.85
C LYS A 21 -14.01 -1.64 -7.87
N GLY A 22 -14.32 -2.39 -8.92
CA GLY A 22 -13.35 -2.66 -9.96
C GLY A 22 -13.98 -3.21 -11.21
N PHE A 23 -13.14 -3.46 -12.18
CA PHE A 23 -13.48 -4.19 -13.39
C PHE A 23 -12.33 -5.14 -13.73
N GLU A 24 -12.67 -6.19 -14.43
CA GLU A 24 -11.73 -7.16 -14.98
C GLU A 24 -12.02 -7.35 -16.46
N LEU A 25 -10.95 -7.36 -17.25
CA LEU A 25 -10.98 -7.62 -18.67
C LEU A 25 -9.98 -8.72 -19.00
N GLN A 26 -10.43 -9.71 -19.75
CA GLN A 26 -9.58 -10.79 -20.27
C GLN A 26 -9.83 -10.95 -21.76
N ALA A 27 -8.73 -11.07 -22.52
CA ALA A 27 -8.76 -11.32 -23.94
C ALA A 27 -7.78 -12.44 -24.29
N SER A 28 -8.18 -13.27 -25.24
CA SER A 28 -7.33 -14.32 -25.81
C SER A 28 -7.61 -14.39 -27.32
N VAL A 29 -6.56 -14.40 -28.10
CA VAL A 29 -6.64 -14.41 -29.56
C VAL A 29 -5.69 -15.48 -30.11
N ARG A 30 -6.23 -16.33 -30.97
CA ARG A 30 -5.40 -17.22 -31.76
C ARG A 30 -4.81 -16.44 -32.95
N ALA A 31 -3.58 -15.96 -32.75
CA ALA A 31 -2.90 -15.08 -33.72
C ALA A 31 -2.45 -15.83 -34.98
N ILE A 32 -2.01 -17.08 -34.81
CA ILE A 32 -1.60 -17.95 -35.92
C ILE A 32 -2.22 -19.32 -35.76
N ASN A 33 -2.76 -19.86 -36.84
CA ASN A 33 -3.30 -21.20 -36.90
C ASN A 33 -3.00 -21.79 -38.28
N ASN A 34 -1.79 -22.32 -38.44
CA ASN A 34 -1.33 -22.89 -39.70
C ASN A 34 -1.06 -24.40 -39.53
N SER A 35 -2.01 -25.19 -39.96
CA SER A 35 -1.90 -26.67 -39.91
C SER A 35 -0.86 -27.24 -40.84
N ASP A 36 -0.57 -26.60 -41.99
CA ASP A 36 0.40 -27.11 -42.96
C ASP A 36 1.83 -27.03 -42.41
N GLN A 37 2.10 -26.06 -41.57
CA GLN A 37 3.40 -25.87 -40.92
C GLN A 37 3.42 -26.33 -39.46
N ASP A 38 2.31 -26.92 -38.97
CA ASP A 38 2.12 -27.29 -37.57
C ASP A 38 2.52 -26.14 -36.64
N LEU A 39 1.98 -24.93 -36.91
CA LEU A 39 2.29 -23.71 -36.23
C LEU A 39 1.03 -23.09 -35.67
N HIS A 40 0.94 -23.03 -34.33
CA HIS A 40 -0.16 -22.43 -33.62
C HIS A 40 0.35 -21.42 -32.59
N LEU A 41 -0.16 -20.20 -32.63
CA LEU A 41 0.17 -19.14 -31.66
C LEU A 41 -1.12 -18.58 -31.06
N ASN A 42 -1.24 -18.70 -29.77
CA ASN A 42 -2.29 -18.07 -28.98
C ASN A 42 -1.67 -17.00 -28.08
N VAL A 43 -2.21 -15.79 -28.11
CA VAL A 43 -1.79 -14.66 -27.28
C VAL A 43 -2.94 -14.31 -26.33
N PHE A 44 -2.63 -14.07 -25.07
CA PHE A 44 -3.61 -13.69 -24.07
C PHE A 44 -3.14 -12.50 -23.24
N ALA A 45 -4.10 -11.73 -22.75
CA ALA A 45 -3.86 -10.65 -21.82
C ALA A 45 -5.06 -10.49 -20.87
N SER A 46 -4.77 -10.10 -19.64
CA SER A 46 -5.79 -9.71 -18.65
C SER A 46 -5.42 -8.39 -18.02
N LEU A 47 -6.43 -7.63 -17.62
CA LEU A 47 -6.30 -6.37 -16.89
C LEU A 47 -7.36 -6.36 -15.80
N MET A 48 -6.95 -6.15 -14.56
CA MET A 48 -7.84 -5.93 -13.43
C MET A 48 -7.54 -4.56 -12.84
N HIS A 49 -8.58 -3.80 -12.59
CA HIS A 49 -8.54 -2.56 -11.80
C HIS A 49 -9.43 -2.74 -10.57
N ASN A 50 -8.91 -2.42 -9.39
CA ASN A 50 -9.67 -2.45 -8.15
C ASN A 50 -9.39 -1.20 -7.32
N THR A 51 -10.44 -0.66 -6.71
CA THR A 51 -10.37 0.45 -5.76
C THR A 51 -11.04 0.03 -4.47
N ASN A 52 -10.28 0.06 -3.38
CA ASN A 52 -10.78 -0.17 -2.03
C ASN A 52 -11.01 1.18 -1.34
N LYS A 53 -12.14 1.33 -0.64
CA LYS A 53 -12.43 2.52 0.19
C LYS A 53 -13.16 2.14 1.45
N ILE A 54 -12.74 2.71 2.57
CA ILE A 54 -13.46 2.66 3.84
C ILE A 54 -14.67 3.58 3.73
N LYS A 55 -15.86 3.06 4.04
CA LYS A 55 -17.11 3.81 4.01
C LYS A 55 -17.53 4.34 5.36
N GLU A 56 -17.31 3.53 6.38
CA GLU A 56 -17.66 3.84 7.75
C GLU A 56 -16.60 3.24 8.67
N ILE A 57 -16.19 3.98 9.68
CA ILE A 57 -15.37 3.49 10.79
C ILE A 57 -16.23 3.52 12.06
N ASN A 58 -16.05 2.53 12.94
CA ASN A 58 -16.69 2.53 14.24
C ASN A 58 -15.81 3.24 15.29
N GLU A 59 -16.36 3.45 16.49
CA GLU A 59 -15.66 4.11 17.58
C GLU A 59 -14.38 3.37 18.00
N ALA A 60 -14.35 2.03 17.92
CA ALA A 60 -13.17 1.25 18.27
C ALA A 60 -12.02 1.50 17.31
N LEU A 61 -12.30 1.63 15.99
CA LEU A 61 -11.29 1.94 14.98
C LEU A 61 -10.83 3.40 15.08
N SER A 62 -11.74 4.31 15.38
CA SER A 62 -11.40 5.71 15.69
C SER A 62 -10.47 5.80 16.91
N SER A 63 -10.80 5.10 17.99
CA SER A 63 -9.96 5.04 19.20
C SER A 63 -8.57 4.44 18.93
N MET A 64 -8.45 3.52 18.00
CA MET A 64 -7.13 3.01 17.55
C MET A 64 -6.30 4.08 16.83
N ASN A 65 -6.94 4.93 16.03
CA ASN A 65 -6.26 6.07 15.42
C ASN A 65 -5.81 7.05 16.52
N ASP A 66 -6.74 7.42 17.43
CA ASP A 66 -6.49 8.38 18.51
C ASP A 66 -5.40 7.87 19.49
N SER A 67 -5.33 6.56 19.74
CA SER A 67 -4.26 6.00 20.56
C SER A 67 -2.89 6.10 19.91
N LYS A 68 -2.83 6.00 18.56
CA LYS A 68 -1.59 6.24 17.81
C LYS A 68 -1.20 7.71 17.77
N ASP A 69 -2.18 8.62 17.79
CA ASP A 69 -1.95 10.05 17.85
C ASP A 69 -1.54 10.48 19.28
N SER A 70 -2.12 9.86 20.33
CA SER A 70 -1.79 10.13 21.73
C SER A 70 -0.39 9.66 22.14
N ASP A 71 0.19 8.70 21.45
CA ASP A 71 1.62 8.39 21.53
C ASP A 71 2.50 9.54 20.98
N LYS A 72 1.86 10.69 20.65
CA LYS A 72 2.44 11.98 20.27
C LYS A 72 3.62 11.85 19.29
N GLY A 73 3.36 11.11 18.24
CA GLY A 73 4.38 10.89 17.21
C GLY A 73 5.56 10.08 17.69
N LEU A 74 5.41 9.49 18.83
CA LEU A 74 6.43 8.67 19.43
C LEU A 74 6.15 7.21 19.02
N ASN A 75 6.50 6.86 17.82
CA ASN A 75 7.19 5.62 17.67
C ASN A 75 8.54 5.81 18.38
N TYR A 76 8.47 5.99 19.68
CA TYR A 76 9.63 6.14 20.53
C TYR A 76 10.11 4.73 20.78
N ASP A 77 11.18 4.35 20.16
CA ASP A 77 11.89 3.14 20.52
C ASP A 77 12.37 3.32 21.96
N GLN A 78 11.76 2.61 22.88
CA GLN A 78 12.09 2.70 24.31
C GLN A 78 13.53 2.29 24.59
N ASP A 79 14.12 1.49 23.72
CA ASP A 79 15.50 1.00 23.85
C ASP A 79 16.53 2.00 23.33
N THR A 80 16.23 2.68 22.24
CA THR A 80 17.16 3.65 21.61
C THR A 80 16.87 5.11 21.95
N LYS A 81 15.70 5.43 22.50
CA LYS A 81 15.20 6.79 22.76
C LYS A 81 15.13 7.67 21.51
N GLU A 82 15.07 7.07 20.34
CA GLU A 82 14.98 7.77 19.06
C GLU A 82 13.55 7.84 18.56
N LYS A 83 13.16 8.98 18.01
CA LYS A 83 11.87 9.15 17.34
C LYS A 83 11.93 8.43 15.98
N THR A 84 11.09 7.45 15.76
CA THR A 84 10.98 6.83 14.45
C THR A 84 9.88 7.52 13.64
N THR A 85 10.24 8.03 12.47
CA THR A 85 9.33 8.67 11.52
C THR A 85 8.70 7.66 10.55
N LYS A 86 8.56 6.39 10.97
CA LYS A 86 8.01 5.33 10.11
C LYS A 86 6.56 5.63 9.74
N PRO A 87 6.19 5.42 8.46
CA PRO A 87 4.79 5.48 8.06
C PRO A 87 3.93 4.55 8.88
N SER A 88 2.79 5.02 9.32
CA SER A 88 1.84 4.23 10.13
C SER A 88 0.62 3.84 9.31
N VAL A 89 -0.04 2.75 9.69
CA VAL A 89 -1.37 2.42 9.19
C VAL A 89 -2.39 3.22 9.99
N ARG A 90 -3.14 4.05 9.28
CA ARG A 90 -4.24 4.84 9.83
C ARG A 90 -5.49 4.61 8.97
N TYR A 91 -6.64 4.58 9.59
CA TYR A 91 -7.89 4.32 8.91
C TYR A 91 -8.77 5.57 8.92
N ALA A 92 -9.15 6.03 7.72
CA ALA A 92 -10.05 7.16 7.58
C ALA A 92 -11.12 6.88 6.51
N GLU A 93 -12.30 7.43 6.72
CA GLU A 93 -13.37 7.31 5.74
C GLU A 93 -12.97 7.92 4.39
N GLY A 94 -13.36 7.26 3.32
CA GLY A 94 -13.01 7.64 1.95
C GLY A 94 -11.61 7.19 1.48
N GLN A 95 -10.74 6.76 2.39
CA GLN A 95 -9.39 6.29 2.09
C GLN A 95 -9.34 4.78 1.89
N SER A 96 -8.24 4.30 1.30
CA SER A 96 -7.96 2.87 1.18
C SER A 96 -7.61 2.26 2.54
N MET A 97 -7.92 0.98 2.73
CA MET A 97 -7.47 0.22 3.91
C MET A 97 -5.95 0.03 3.96
N SER A 98 -5.28 0.17 2.83
CA SER A 98 -3.81 0.06 2.68
C SER A 98 -3.16 1.41 2.36
N ALA A 99 -3.84 2.52 2.67
CA ALA A 99 -3.28 3.85 2.50
C ALA A 99 -2.05 4.04 3.39
N ILE A 100 -0.98 4.57 2.81
CA ILE A 100 0.26 4.89 3.51
C ILE A 100 0.16 6.32 4.00
N TRP A 101 0.20 6.48 5.32
CA TRP A 101 0.14 7.77 5.99
C TRP A 101 1.53 8.18 6.45
N ALA A 102 1.96 9.38 6.10
CA ALA A 102 3.23 9.94 6.53
C ALA A 102 3.16 11.48 6.56
N VAL A 103 4.02 12.09 7.37
CA VAL A 103 4.29 13.53 7.29
C VAL A 103 5.21 13.76 6.10
N ARG A 104 4.88 14.75 5.27
CA ARG A 104 5.69 15.06 4.09
C ARG A 104 6.96 15.78 4.48
N SER A 105 8.11 15.20 4.16
CA SER A 105 9.42 15.84 4.27
C SER A 105 9.80 16.52 2.96
N LEU A 106 10.36 17.72 3.06
CA LEU A 106 10.95 18.46 1.95
C LEU A 106 12.48 18.30 1.90
N GLY A 107 13.03 17.46 2.79
CA GLY A 107 14.46 17.23 2.92
C GLY A 107 15.11 18.17 3.92
N ILE A 108 16.45 18.23 3.88
CA ILE A 108 17.25 19.04 4.79
C ILE A 108 17.35 20.47 4.27
N ASP A 109 17.00 21.44 5.10
CA ASP A 109 17.21 22.86 4.83
C ASP A 109 18.72 23.18 4.84
N PRO A 110 19.31 23.62 3.73
CA PRO A 110 20.74 23.93 3.66
C PRO A 110 21.18 25.06 4.60
N GLY A 111 20.24 25.93 4.99
CA GLY A 111 20.53 27.07 5.85
C GLY A 111 20.66 26.70 7.32
N THR A 112 19.89 25.73 7.79
CA THR A 112 19.83 25.35 9.21
C THR A 112 20.38 23.95 9.48
N GLY A 113 20.47 23.09 8.46
CA GLY A 113 20.81 21.67 8.61
C GLY A 113 19.71 20.81 9.22
N ASN A 114 18.51 21.37 9.45
CA ASN A 114 17.38 20.64 10.00
C ASN A 114 16.46 20.11 8.91
N GLU A 115 15.77 19.01 9.19
CA GLU A 115 14.75 18.50 8.30
C GLU A 115 13.52 19.41 8.28
N LEU A 116 13.01 19.71 7.09
CA LEU A 116 11.87 20.59 6.86
C LEU A 116 10.64 19.76 6.50
N PHE A 117 9.57 19.91 7.27
CA PHE A 117 8.31 19.21 7.07
C PHE A 117 7.23 20.15 6.53
N LEU A 118 6.29 19.57 5.83
CA LEU A 118 5.09 20.23 5.35
C LEU A 118 3.89 19.79 6.19
N THR A 119 3.25 20.73 6.87
CA THR A 119 2.03 20.47 7.63
C THR A 119 0.87 20.06 6.71
N LYS A 120 -0.20 19.52 7.27
CA LYS A 120 -1.43 19.20 6.51
C LYS A 120 -2.06 20.45 5.87
N ASP A 121 -1.88 21.62 6.48
CA ASP A 121 -2.42 22.90 6.03
C ASP A 121 -1.52 23.59 4.99
N GLY A 122 -0.31 23.06 4.76
CA GLY A 122 0.63 23.55 3.76
C GLY A 122 1.70 24.48 4.30
N ASP A 123 1.79 24.65 5.61
CA ASP A 123 2.82 25.45 6.25
C ASP A 123 4.12 24.66 6.43
N LEU A 124 5.22 25.35 6.55
CA LEU A 124 6.56 24.78 6.76
C LEU A 124 6.89 24.73 8.25
N THR A 125 7.41 23.60 8.71
CA THR A 125 7.85 23.43 10.10
C THR A 125 9.11 22.57 10.17
N TYR A 126 9.93 22.79 11.19
CA TYR A 126 11.07 21.93 11.53
C TYR A 126 10.71 20.88 12.61
N THR A 127 9.47 20.92 13.08
CA THR A 127 9.00 19.97 14.10
C THR A 127 8.11 18.93 13.45
N TRP A 128 8.47 17.66 13.58
CA TRP A 128 7.63 16.56 13.14
C TRP A 128 6.42 16.41 14.08
N ASP A 129 5.22 16.32 13.51
CA ASP A 129 3.99 16.10 14.24
C ASP A 129 3.15 15.01 13.56
N SER A 130 2.62 14.07 14.35
CA SER A 130 1.75 13.01 13.87
C SER A 130 0.43 13.53 13.29
N ASP A 131 -0.02 14.69 13.73
CA ASP A 131 -1.27 15.31 13.26
C ASP A 131 -1.15 15.84 11.82
N ASP A 132 0.07 16.02 11.33
CA ASP A 132 0.37 16.45 9.97
C ASP A 132 0.49 15.29 8.97
N GLN A 133 0.17 14.06 9.39
CA GLN A 133 0.14 12.92 8.49
C GLN A 133 -0.93 13.07 7.42
N VAL A 134 -0.53 12.84 6.19
CA VAL A 134 -1.42 12.80 5.01
C VAL A 134 -1.23 11.50 4.25
N VAL A 135 -2.20 11.15 3.40
CA VAL A 135 -2.07 9.98 2.53
C VAL A 135 -1.02 10.29 1.45
N CYS A 136 0.10 9.60 1.54
CA CYS A 136 1.21 9.73 0.59
C CYS A 136 1.17 8.68 -0.52
N GLY A 137 0.44 7.59 -0.30
CA GLY A 137 0.35 6.52 -1.28
C GLY A 137 -0.62 5.41 -0.88
N ASP A 138 -0.61 4.35 -1.66
CA ASP A 138 -1.40 3.14 -1.42
C ASP A 138 -0.52 1.92 -1.74
N GLU A 139 -0.49 0.96 -0.85
CA GLU A 139 0.23 -0.29 -1.04
C GLU A 139 -0.41 -1.17 -2.12
N LEU A 140 -1.74 -1.10 -2.24
CA LEU A 140 -2.45 -1.86 -3.26
C LEU A 140 -2.21 -1.29 -4.65
N PRO A 141 -1.85 -2.15 -5.63
CA PRO A 141 -1.71 -1.72 -7.01
C PRO A 141 -3.06 -1.31 -7.61
N LYS A 142 -3.05 -0.24 -8.40
CA LYS A 142 -4.24 0.24 -9.11
C LYS A 142 -4.62 -0.68 -10.27
N TYR A 143 -3.61 -1.27 -10.91
CA TYR A 143 -3.78 -2.18 -12.03
C TYR A 143 -2.93 -3.41 -11.84
N THR A 144 -3.52 -4.57 -12.07
CA THR A 144 -2.82 -5.85 -12.12
C THR A 144 -3.27 -6.64 -13.33
N GLY A 145 -2.46 -7.56 -13.77
CA GLY A 145 -2.86 -8.43 -14.85
C GLY A 145 -1.76 -9.35 -15.31
N THR A 146 -2.07 -10.11 -16.31
CA THR A 146 -1.15 -11.05 -16.94
C THR A 146 -1.20 -10.86 -18.45
N PHE A 147 -0.09 -11.09 -19.12
CA PHE A 147 -0.05 -11.27 -20.57
C PHE A 147 0.94 -12.36 -20.92
N GLY A 148 0.72 -12.99 -22.04
CA GLY A 148 1.58 -14.08 -22.46
C GLY A 148 1.18 -14.69 -23.81
N PHE A 149 1.86 -15.75 -24.14
CA PHE A 149 1.57 -16.50 -25.35
C PHE A 149 1.84 -17.99 -25.16
N ASN A 150 1.13 -18.79 -25.94
CA ASN A 150 1.37 -20.21 -26.12
C ASN A 150 1.70 -20.44 -27.59
N LEU A 151 2.87 -20.98 -27.85
CA LEU A 151 3.38 -21.30 -29.20
C LEU A 151 3.59 -22.80 -29.28
N ASP A 152 2.96 -23.41 -30.28
CA ASP A 152 3.21 -24.80 -30.67
C ASP A 152 3.73 -24.81 -32.09
N TRP A 153 4.90 -25.43 -32.30
CA TRP A 153 5.55 -25.51 -33.61
C TRP A 153 6.32 -26.80 -33.78
N LYS A 154 5.87 -27.64 -34.69
CA LYS A 154 6.54 -28.90 -35.06
C LYS A 154 6.97 -29.78 -33.89
N GLY A 155 6.08 -29.91 -32.88
CA GLY A 155 6.34 -30.69 -31.68
C GLY A 155 7.07 -29.95 -30.56
N PHE A 156 7.47 -28.70 -30.78
CA PHE A 156 7.95 -27.82 -29.70
C PHE A 156 6.82 -26.97 -29.16
N SER A 157 6.67 -26.93 -27.84
CA SER A 157 5.67 -26.08 -27.16
C SER A 157 6.36 -25.12 -26.24
N VAL A 158 6.05 -23.84 -26.37
CA VAL A 158 6.54 -22.76 -25.47
C VAL A 158 5.36 -22.03 -24.88
N ASN A 159 5.27 -22.04 -23.54
CA ASN A 159 4.25 -21.33 -22.78
C ASN A 159 4.92 -20.25 -21.94
N THR A 160 4.52 -19.00 -22.12
CA THR A 160 5.09 -17.87 -21.41
C THR A 160 3.99 -17.02 -20.83
N SER A 161 4.14 -16.64 -19.56
CA SER A 161 3.21 -15.76 -18.86
C SER A 161 3.98 -14.74 -18.01
N PHE A 162 3.62 -13.47 -18.16
CA PHE A 162 4.14 -12.36 -17.39
C PHE A 162 3.03 -11.77 -16.54
N TYR A 163 3.30 -11.60 -15.26
CA TYR A 163 2.42 -10.89 -14.33
C TYR A 163 2.92 -9.48 -14.11
N TYR A 164 2.02 -8.50 -14.10
CA TYR A 164 2.37 -7.10 -13.82
C TYR A 164 1.50 -6.50 -12.73
N ARG A 165 2.08 -5.57 -11.99
CA ARG A 165 1.43 -4.75 -10.96
C ARG A 165 1.87 -3.30 -11.15
N LEU A 166 0.92 -2.38 -11.24
CA LEU A 166 1.18 -0.97 -11.49
C LEU A 166 0.46 -0.09 -10.47
N GLY A 167 1.13 0.96 -10.00
CA GLY A 167 0.57 1.98 -9.14
C GLY A 167 0.50 1.63 -7.66
N GLY A 168 1.08 0.51 -7.22
CA GLY A 168 1.31 0.21 -5.80
C GLY A 168 2.61 0.88 -5.32
N GLN A 169 2.63 1.28 -4.07
CA GLN A 169 3.78 1.87 -3.40
C GLN A 169 4.15 1.06 -2.17
N MET A 170 5.40 1.06 -1.79
CA MET A 170 5.85 0.42 -0.57
C MET A 170 6.91 1.28 0.11
N TYR A 171 6.95 1.22 1.42
CA TYR A 171 7.98 1.86 2.20
C TYR A 171 9.33 1.16 2.00
N ASN A 172 10.36 1.93 1.66
CA ASN A 172 11.69 1.38 1.42
C ASN A 172 12.50 1.34 2.71
N GLN A 173 12.24 0.36 3.57
CA GLN A 173 12.93 0.16 4.84
C GLN A 173 14.45 0.01 4.64
N THR A 174 14.88 -0.62 3.54
CA THR A 174 16.31 -0.81 3.27
C THR A 174 17.05 0.52 3.07
N LEU A 175 16.40 1.48 2.41
CA LEU A 175 16.98 2.81 2.23
C LEU A 175 17.19 3.50 3.57
N VAL A 176 16.16 3.49 4.43
CA VAL A 176 16.22 4.10 5.76
C VAL A 176 17.28 3.43 6.63
N ASP A 177 17.29 2.10 6.71
CA ASP A 177 18.21 1.36 7.59
C ASP A 177 19.67 1.39 7.13
N LYS A 178 19.93 1.58 5.84
CA LYS A 178 21.27 1.42 5.24
C LYS A 178 21.91 2.72 4.75
N VAL A 179 21.13 3.74 4.50
CA VAL A 179 21.61 4.99 3.88
C VAL A 179 21.39 6.19 4.79
N GLU A 180 20.24 6.30 5.45
CA GLU A 180 19.91 7.49 6.26
C GLU A 180 20.51 7.43 7.68
N ASN A 181 20.91 6.25 8.15
CA ASN A 181 21.53 6.03 9.46
C ASN A 181 23.06 5.82 9.39
N CYS A 182 23.72 6.38 8.37
CA CYS A 182 25.18 6.32 8.24
C CYS A 182 25.85 7.54 8.88
#